data_c46a8e85c36ad6e87f9a55d3e5aedf2c
#
_entry.id   c46a8e85c36ad6e87f9a55d3e5aedf2c
#
_cell.length_a   1.000
_cell.length_b   1.000
_cell.length_c   1.000
_cell.angle_alpha   90.00
_cell.angle_beta   90.00
_cell.angle_gamma   90.00
#
_symmetry.space_group_name_H-M   'P 1'
#
loop_
_entity.id
_entity.type
_entity.pdbx_description
1 polymer ?
#
loop_
_entity_poly.entity_id
_entity_poly.type
_entity_poly.pdbx_seq_one_letter_code
_entity_poly.pdbx_strand_id
1 'polypeptide(L)'
;MENYRPWFMVFWASMTMHALLWHTARSQVEGFLSVECGSSATSDYVDSDGIVWVSDTQLMKEGKPLPVTGGSDYVLSTLRLFDGNQSKYCYVLSNSAVTKGACFLVRASIWAGITPPYTPRAPDGIFRFNLIVDGDLWKTVAITYGNTTWYAYEIYIRAQRSTIDVCVARSTPNGDAPFISGLELRPLPSTFVTSILMNMTNFIFSPVLRSNFGVLPSAGPTFIRYPNDQFDRLWLNVAAEARNVRVTESSINVDDFYTNENPPVQVMQSALIGDPDIVLPYHGLDPNAKYFVEFYFAEIDPAVNASRQRSFNIYANGDLQNSNGAIDVFGTTGAYAAFTQYFVVGPTAKGDISFNFTVTNTSLYPAYLAGAELFKTQPSNPITKSDLRNVIEEIKLSLGLSSYTGDPCLPLGFEYNWLNCSDSSISAM
;
A
#
# COMPACT_ATOMS: atom_id res chain seq x y z
N MET A 1 57.23 -1.37 -48.46
CA MET A 1 57.68 -0.32 -47.54
C MET A 1 56.50 0.03 -46.70
N GLU A 2 56.61 -0.37 -45.52
CA GLU A 2 55.92 -0.22 -44.26
C GLU A 2 54.40 -0.29 -44.18
N ASN A 3 54.01 -1.41 -43.60
CA ASN A 3 52.70 -1.74 -43.06
C ASN A 3 52.39 -0.85 -41.82
N TYR A 4 51.30 -0.10 -41.85
CA TYR A 4 50.68 0.42 -40.65
C TYR A 4 49.44 -0.41 -40.30
N ARG A 5 49.47 -1.06 -39.13
CA ARG A 5 48.43 -1.92 -38.58
C ARG A 5 47.29 -1.09 -37.99
N PRO A 6 46.01 -1.50 -38.20
CA PRO A 6 44.85 -0.82 -37.58
C PRO A 6 44.51 -1.42 -36.23
N TRP A 7 45.27 -1.11 -35.18
CA TRP A 7 44.99 -1.58 -33.82
C TRP A 7 44.33 -0.52 -32.92
N PHE A 8 44.17 0.70 -33.41
CA PHE A 8 43.59 1.80 -32.62
C PHE A 8 42.09 1.96 -32.74
N MET A 9 41.40 1.34 -33.71
CA MET A 9 39.95 1.49 -33.85
C MET A 9 39.12 0.51 -33.03
N VAL A 10 39.70 -0.60 -32.58
CA VAL A 10 38.95 -1.62 -31.79
C VAL A 10 38.81 -1.20 -30.33
N PHE A 11 39.72 -0.40 -29.79
CA PHE A 11 39.69 0.05 -28.39
C PHE A 11 38.63 1.14 -28.14
N TRP A 12 38.30 1.98 -29.11
CA TRP A 12 37.30 3.03 -28.99
C TRP A 12 35.87 2.51 -29.13
N ALA A 13 35.66 1.50 -29.95
CA ALA A 13 34.35 0.86 -30.13
C ALA A 13 33.89 0.06 -28.88
N SER A 14 34.85 -0.54 -28.16
CA SER A 14 34.52 -1.29 -26.93
C SER A 14 34.23 -0.38 -25.73
N MET A 15 34.87 0.80 -25.63
CA MET A 15 34.59 1.76 -24.57
C MET A 15 33.27 2.48 -24.75
N THR A 16 32.82 2.76 -25.97
CA THR A 16 31.51 3.37 -26.22
C THR A 16 30.36 2.38 -26.02
N MET A 17 30.59 1.07 -26.26
CA MET A 17 29.57 0.05 -26.03
C MET A 17 29.40 -0.26 -24.55
N HIS A 18 30.43 -0.13 -23.71
CA HIS A 18 30.29 -0.27 -22.26
C HIS A 18 29.66 0.96 -21.59
N ALA A 19 29.84 2.16 -22.17
CA ALA A 19 29.19 3.38 -21.67
C ALA A 19 27.69 3.45 -21.97
N LEU A 20 27.23 2.76 -23.04
CA LEU A 20 25.81 2.69 -23.40
C LEU A 20 24.99 1.64 -22.59
N LEU A 21 25.68 0.72 -21.90
CA LEU A 21 25.03 -0.31 -21.07
C LEU A 21 24.75 0.14 -19.62
N TRP A 22 25.17 1.35 -19.23
CA TRP A 22 25.02 1.84 -17.85
C TRP A 22 23.94 2.91 -17.66
N HIS A 23 23.11 3.19 -18.67
CA HIS A 23 22.06 4.21 -18.58
C HIS A 23 20.69 3.72 -19.04
N THR A 24 20.29 2.52 -18.64
CA THR A 24 18.88 2.32 -18.38
C THR A 24 18.65 2.65 -16.89
N ALA A 25 18.79 3.90 -16.52
CA ALA A 25 18.10 4.40 -15.35
C ALA A 25 16.62 4.05 -15.58
N ARG A 26 16.10 3.03 -14.87
CA ARG A 26 14.67 2.79 -14.86
C ARG A 26 14.07 4.06 -14.31
N SER A 27 13.47 4.85 -15.18
CA SER A 27 12.70 6.01 -14.78
C SER A 27 11.62 5.50 -13.85
N GLN A 28 11.49 6.09 -12.69
CA GLN A 28 10.35 5.91 -11.79
C GLN A 28 9.03 5.92 -12.59
N VAL A 29 8.05 5.13 -12.20
CA VAL A 29 6.72 5.11 -12.84
C VAL A 29 6.11 6.51 -12.80
N GLU A 30 5.55 6.95 -13.92
CA GLU A 30 4.91 8.26 -14.01
C GLU A 30 3.78 8.39 -12.97
N GLY A 31 3.75 9.53 -12.29
CA GLY A 31 2.75 9.81 -11.25
C GLY A 31 3.12 9.30 -9.86
N PHE A 32 4.26 8.60 -9.67
CA PHE A 32 4.79 8.34 -8.34
C PHE A 32 5.20 9.65 -7.68
N LEU A 33 4.78 9.82 -6.43
CA LEU A 33 5.24 10.89 -5.55
C LEU A 33 5.68 10.26 -4.22
N SER A 34 6.90 10.56 -3.79
CA SER A 34 7.44 10.10 -2.51
C SER A 34 8.00 11.30 -1.77
N VAL A 35 7.51 11.53 -0.56
CA VAL A 35 7.82 12.69 0.28
C VAL A 35 8.52 12.23 1.54
N GLU A 36 9.73 12.71 1.78
CA GLU A 36 10.45 12.52 3.03
C GLU A 36 10.06 13.61 4.02
N CYS A 37 9.41 13.21 5.11
CA CYS A 37 8.87 14.14 6.10
C CYS A 37 9.93 14.52 7.15
N GLY A 38 10.07 15.84 7.35
CA GLY A 38 11.08 16.39 8.27
C GLY A 38 12.49 16.43 7.71
N SER A 39 12.66 16.13 6.41
CA SER A 39 13.96 16.25 5.76
C SER A 39 14.39 17.70 5.60
N SER A 40 15.67 17.96 5.80
CA SER A 40 16.31 19.24 5.48
C SER A 40 16.97 19.25 4.11
N ALA A 41 16.79 18.19 3.30
CA ALA A 41 17.36 18.10 1.97
C ALA A 41 16.87 19.27 1.08
N THR A 42 17.82 19.87 0.36
CA THR A 42 17.56 21.00 -0.54
C THR A 42 17.34 20.57 -1.99
N SER A 43 17.58 19.29 -2.28
CA SER A 43 17.39 18.66 -3.58
C SER A 43 16.77 17.28 -3.43
N ASP A 44 16.05 16.87 -4.45
CA ASP A 44 15.52 15.52 -4.56
C ASP A 44 16.67 14.50 -4.65
N TYR A 45 16.43 13.28 -4.20
CA TYR A 45 17.37 12.17 -4.31
C TYR A 45 16.67 10.89 -4.79
N VAL A 46 17.45 9.96 -5.29
CA VAL A 46 16.97 8.65 -5.74
C VAL A 46 17.46 7.59 -4.76
N ASP A 47 16.57 6.75 -4.27
CA ASP A 47 16.92 5.64 -3.38
C ASP A 47 17.52 4.45 -4.16
N SER A 48 17.87 3.38 -3.43
CA SER A 48 18.44 2.15 -4.01
C SER A 48 17.49 1.41 -4.94
N ASP A 49 16.19 1.63 -4.80
CA ASP A 49 15.14 1.01 -5.60
C ASP A 49 14.80 1.84 -6.85
N GLY A 50 15.38 3.03 -6.98
CA GLY A 50 15.17 3.93 -8.11
C GLY A 50 13.96 4.86 -7.93
N ILE A 51 13.47 5.02 -6.70
CA ILE A 51 12.39 5.93 -6.35
C ILE A 51 12.94 7.30 -6.03
N VAL A 52 12.34 8.34 -6.63
CA VAL A 52 12.68 9.75 -6.37
C VAL A 52 11.94 10.25 -5.14
N TRP A 53 12.69 10.76 -4.17
CA TRP A 53 12.17 11.34 -2.93
C TRP A 53 12.36 12.84 -2.91
N VAL A 54 11.30 13.55 -2.50
CA VAL A 54 11.31 15.01 -2.33
C VAL A 54 11.17 15.37 -0.86
N SER A 55 11.79 16.48 -0.45
CA SER A 55 11.60 17.02 0.91
C SER A 55 10.19 17.59 1.08
N ASP A 56 9.62 17.45 2.28
CA ASP A 56 8.32 18.03 2.61
C ASP A 56 8.34 19.55 2.87
N THR A 57 9.49 20.21 2.78
CA THR A 57 9.64 21.64 3.12
C THR A 57 8.76 22.60 2.32
N GLN A 58 8.38 22.20 1.09
CA GLN A 58 7.45 22.97 0.25
C GLN A 58 5.99 22.61 0.49
N LEU A 59 5.71 21.43 0.99
CA LEU A 59 4.36 20.88 1.20
C LEU A 59 3.82 21.16 2.60
N MET A 60 4.71 21.29 3.60
CA MET A 60 4.34 21.43 5.00
C MET A 60 5.21 22.51 5.68
N LYS A 61 4.56 23.54 6.20
CA LYS A 61 5.22 24.63 6.95
C LYS A 61 5.13 24.43 8.46
N GLU A 62 4.14 23.69 8.91
CA GLU A 62 3.89 23.42 10.31
C GLU A 62 4.70 22.22 10.82
N GLY A 63 4.78 22.09 12.13
CA GLY A 63 5.49 21.00 12.79
C GLY A 63 7.00 21.18 12.83
N LYS A 64 7.67 20.27 13.52
CA LYS A 64 9.11 20.29 13.77
C LYS A 64 9.78 19.12 13.08
N PRO A 65 10.79 19.36 12.23
CA PRO A 65 11.62 18.28 11.72
C PRO A 65 12.48 17.73 12.87
N LEU A 66 12.53 16.42 12.99
CA LEU A 66 13.35 15.72 14.00
C LEU A 66 14.14 14.60 13.35
N PRO A 67 15.42 14.42 13.68
CA PRO A 67 16.13 13.23 13.38
C PRO A 67 15.62 12.07 14.25
N VAL A 68 15.63 10.86 13.72
CA VAL A 68 15.29 9.65 14.47
C VAL A 68 16.51 8.74 14.55
N THR A 69 16.57 7.94 15.61
CA THR A 69 17.66 7.00 15.83
C THR A 69 17.26 5.61 15.37
N GLY A 70 18.22 4.86 14.79
CA GLY A 70 18.02 3.46 14.40
C GLY A 70 17.34 3.22 13.05
N GLY A 71 17.03 4.26 12.29
CA GLY A 71 16.59 4.13 10.90
C GLY A 71 17.74 3.58 10.04
N SER A 72 17.47 2.56 9.25
CA SER A 72 18.45 1.97 8.33
C SER A 72 18.40 2.61 6.95
N ASP A 73 17.25 3.13 6.55
CA ASP A 73 17.01 3.73 5.26
C ASP A 73 16.95 5.26 5.38
N TYR A 74 17.27 5.95 4.30
CA TYR A 74 17.34 7.41 4.27
C TYR A 74 16.01 8.04 4.68
N VAL A 75 14.90 7.53 4.14
CA VAL A 75 13.53 7.99 4.40
C VAL A 75 13.09 7.83 5.86
N LEU A 76 13.69 6.91 6.59
CA LEU A 76 13.38 6.65 7.98
C LEU A 76 14.32 7.35 8.96
N SER A 77 15.20 8.20 8.48
CA SER A 77 16.18 8.95 9.31
C SER A 77 15.61 10.22 9.91
N THR A 78 14.45 10.68 9.41
CA THR A 78 13.76 11.89 9.88
C THR A 78 12.26 11.65 10.05
N LEU A 79 11.64 12.53 10.81
CA LEU A 79 10.19 12.65 10.92
C LEU A 79 9.79 14.12 11.11
N ARG A 80 8.53 14.43 10.82
CA ARG A 80 7.91 15.68 11.21
C ARG A 80 6.92 15.46 12.33
N LEU A 81 7.14 16.16 13.46
CA LEU A 81 6.30 16.12 14.67
C LEU A 81 5.41 17.36 14.72
N PHE A 82 4.13 17.18 15.06
CA PHE A 82 3.14 18.24 15.12
C PHE A 82 2.64 18.43 16.56
N ASP A 83 3.26 19.32 17.30
CA ASP A 83 2.92 19.64 18.71
C ASP A 83 2.05 20.89 18.88
N GLY A 84 1.66 21.56 17.81
CA GLY A 84 0.77 22.72 17.82
C GLY A 84 -0.67 22.39 18.20
N ASN A 85 -1.56 23.39 18.10
CA ASN A 85 -2.95 23.32 18.58
C ASN A 85 -4.00 23.14 17.48
N GLN A 86 -3.59 22.90 16.24
CA GLN A 86 -4.56 22.62 15.18
C GLN A 86 -5.19 21.23 15.39
N SER A 87 -6.45 21.08 14.98
CA SER A 87 -7.19 19.81 15.03
C SER A 87 -6.52 18.74 14.19
N LYS A 88 -5.96 19.13 13.04
CA LYS A 88 -5.20 18.28 12.11
C LYS A 88 -4.16 19.08 11.34
N TYR A 89 -3.17 18.38 10.77
CA TYR A 89 -2.12 18.91 9.91
C TYR A 89 -2.10 18.11 8.61
N CYS A 90 -2.29 18.77 7.48
CA CYS A 90 -2.52 18.10 6.19
C CYS A 90 -1.45 18.44 5.18
N TYR A 91 -0.88 17.41 4.56
CA TYR A 91 -0.15 17.48 3.30
C TYR A 91 -1.15 17.48 2.16
N VAL A 92 -1.06 18.47 1.29
CA VAL A 92 -1.88 18.56 0.08
C VAL A 92 -1.04 18.03 -1.09
N LEU A 93 -1.25 16.80 -1.47
CA LEU A 93 -0.47 16.11 -2.48
C LEU A 93 -1.08 16.33 -3.87
N SER A 94 -0.23 16.67 -4.84
CA SER A 94 -0.63 16.85 -6.23
C SER A 94 0.51 16.51 -7.19
N ASN A 95 0.16 15.96 -8.34
CA ASN A 95 1.01 15.84 -9.53
C ASN A 95 0.11 15.70 -10.76
N SER A 96 0.69 15.48 -11.95
CA SER A 96 -0.05 15.35 -13.20
C SER A 96 -1.04 14.18 -13.24
N ALA A 97 -0.80 13.12 -12.45
CA ALA A 97 -1.68 11.94 -12.37
C ALA A 97 -2.89 12.16 -11.45
N VAL A 98 -2.82 13.10 -10.49
CA VAL A 98 -3.92 13.34 -9.54
C VAL A 98 -5.03 14.13 -10.25
N THR A 99 -5.98 13.38 -10.78
CA THR A 99 -7.18 13.91 -11.40
C THR A 99 -8.42 13.34 -10.73
N LYS A 100 -9.52 14.08 -10.75
CA LYS A 100 -10.79 13.59 -10.17
C LYS A 100 -11.18 12.25 -10.79
N GLY A 101 -11.40 11.25 -9.96
CA GLY A 101 -11.77 9.90 -10.37
C GLY A 101 -10.60 8.93 -10.52
N ALA A 102 -9.36 9.40 -10.59
CA ALA A 102 -8.18 8.53 -10.61
C ALA A 102 -7.99 7.83 -9.26
N CYS A 103 -7.53 6.58 -9.30
CA CYS A 103 -7.33 5.76 -8.11
C CYS A 103 -5.86 5.71 -7.71
N PHE A 104 -5.61 5.65 -6.41
CA PHE A 104 -4.26 5.68 -5.84
C PHE A 104 -4.13 4.76 -4.64
N LEU A 105 -2.97 4.14 -4.52
CA LEU A 105 -2.44 3.68 -3.24
C LEU A 105 -1.76 4.89 -2.57
N VAL A 106 -2.18 5.19 -1.36
CA VAL A 106 -1.51 6.14 -0.47
C VAL A 106 -0.84 5.36 0.64
N ARG A 107 0.45 5.62 0.89
CA ARG A 107 1.20 5.01 1.99
C ARG A 107 1.73 6.08 2.92
N ALA A 108 1.48 5.90 4.23
CA ALA A 108 2.10 6.67 5.30
C ALA A 108 3.14 5.80 6.01
N SER A 109 4.38 6.22 5.97
CA SER A 109 5.52 5.58 6.64
C SER A 109 5.81 6.26 7.96
N ILE A 110 5.88 5.48 9.04
CA ILE A 110 6.11 5.96 10.39
C ILE A 110 7.23 5.15 11.03
N TRP A 111 8.26 5.84 11.47
CA TRP A 111 9.35 5.28 12.25
C TRP A 111 9.26 5.76 13.71
N ALA A 112 9.22 4.82 14.64
CA ALA A 112 9.00 5.11 16.05
C ALA A 112 10.27 5.51 16.84
N GLY A 113 11.41 5.69 16.17
CA GLY A 113 12.71 6.05 16.77
C GLY A 113 12.76 7.47 17.37
N ILE A 114 11.62 7.97 17.86
CA ILE A 114 11.51 9.27 18.50
C ILE A 114 12.17 9.25 19.90
N THR A 115 12.91 10.28 20.23
CA THR A 115 13.70 10.37 21.46
C THR A 115 13.19 11.47 22.40
N PRO A 116 13.55 11.45 23.69
CA PRO A 116 13.22 12.53 24.62
C PRO A 116 13.59 13.91 24.03
N PRO A 117 12.81 14.97 24.33
CA PRO A 117 11.79 15.04 25.40
C PRO A 117 10.38 14.52 24.97
N TYR A 118 10.25 14.01 23.75
CA TYR A 118 8.94 13.57 23.22
C TYR A 118 8.65 12.15 23.70
N THR A 119 7.65 12.01 24.55
CA THR A 119 7.19 10.73 25.10
C THR A 119 5.67 10.63 24.99
N PRO A 120 5.11 9.41 24.96
CA PRO A 120 3.66 9.22 25.01
C PRO A 120 3.06 9.84 26.27
N ARG A 121 1.88 10.41 26.14
CA ARG A 121 1.14 10.98 27.28
C ARG A 121 0.46 9.92 28.13
N ALA A 122 0.06 8.82 27.48
CA ALA A 122 -0.54 7.68 28.17
C ALA A 122 0.52 6.88 28.96
N PRO A 123 0.19 6.39 30.16
CA PRO A 123 1.15 5.67 31.03
C PRO A 123 1.55 4.29 30.48
N ASP A 124 0.83 3.76 29.51
CA ASP A 124 1.15 2.49 28.84
C ASP A 124 2.32 2.60 27.85
N GLY A 125 2.87 3.81 27.65
CA GLY A 125 4.01 4.03 26.79
C GLY A 125 3.69 3.90 25.29
N ILE A 126 2.43 4.09 24.87
CA ILE A 126 2.00 3.95 23.47
C ILE A 126 1.61 5.33 22.92
N PHE A 127 2.25 5.76 21.83
CA PHE A 127 1.81 6.91 21.04
C PHE A 127 0.52 6.57 20.30
N ARG A 128 -0.49 7.45 20.39
CA ARG A 128 -1.78 7.32 19.68
C ARG A 128 -2.15 8.59 18.97
N PHE A 129 -2.32 8.48 17.65
CA PHE A 129 -2.78 9.56 16.79
C PHE A 129 -3.50 9.01 15.56
N ASN A 130 -4.15 9.88 14.79
CA ASN A 130 -4.95 9.48 13.65
C ASN A 130 -4.27 9.86 12.33
N LEU A 131 -4.40 8.96 11.34
CA LEU A 131 -4.21 9.25 9.93
C LEU A 131 -5.57 9.51 9.29
N ILE A 132 -5.63 10.53 8.44
CA ILE A 132 -6.84 10.96 7.74
C ILE A 132 -6.47 11.12 6.26
N VAL A 133 -7.35 10.73 5.34
CA VAL A 133 -7.18 10.91 3.90
C VAL A 133 -8.46 11.45 3.28
N ASP A 134 -8.38 12.55 2.53
CA ASP A 134 -9.51 13.21 1.86
C ASP A 134 -10.79 13.33 2.70
N GLY A 135 -10.65 13.60 4.01
CA GLY A 135 -11.77 13.74 4.93
C GLY A 135 -12.25 12.44 5.57
N ASP A 136 -11.66 11.30 5.23
CA ASP A 136 -11.96 10.02 5.85
C ASP A 136 -10.95 9.68 6.95
N LEU A 137 -11.44 9.20 8.11
CA LEU A 137 -10.57 8.61 9.12
C LEU A 137 -10.01 7.30 8.59
N TRP A 138 -8.71 7.30 8.31
CA TRP A 138 -8.02 6.15 7.74
C TRP A 138 -7.66 5.12 8.80
N LYS A 139 -6.89 5.56 9.81
CA LYS A 139 -6.33 4.67 10.82
C LYS A 139 -6.01 5.42 12.10
N THR A 140 -6.32 4.84 13.25
CA THR A 140 -5.67 5.22 14.50
C THR A 140 -4.37 4.45 14.63
N VAL A 141 -3.27 5.18 14.63
CA VAL A 141 -1.92 4.66 14.84
C VAL A 141 -1.71 4.40 16.33
N ALA A 142 -1.09 3.28 16.67
CA ALA A 142 -0.68 2.93 18.02
C ALA A 142 0.73 2.34 17.98
N ILE A 143 1.71 3.07 18.53
CA ILE A 143 3.13 2.70 18.42
C ILE A 143 3.77 2.75 19.82
N THR A 144 4.37 1.64 20.23
CA THR A 144 5.10 1.55 21.49
C THR A 144 6.35 2.42 21.45
N TYR A 145 6.53 3.27 22.47
CA TYR A 145 7.71 4.12 22.64
C TYR A 145 8.98 3.28 22.71
N GLY A 146 10.02 3.77 22.04
CA GLY A 146 11.30 3.05 21.95
C GLY A 146 11.30 1.86 20.98
N ASN A 147 10.19 1.60 20.29
CA ASN A 147 10.19 0.63 19.20
C ASN A 147 10.95 1.20 18.00
N THR A 148 11.83 0.37 17.42
CA THR A 148 12.64 0.73 16.25
C THR A 148 12.14 0.02 14.99
N THR A 149 10.83 -0.21 14.88
CA THR A 149 10.19 -0.85 13.74
C THR A 149 9.62 0.20 12.79
N TRP A 150 9.73 -0.05 11.53
CA TRP A 150 9.01 0.66 10.49
C TRP A 150 7.55 0.20 10.43
N TYR A 151 6.63 1.16 10.40
CA TYR A 151 5.21 0.95 10.18
C TYR A 151 4.82 1.59 8.86
N ALA A 152 4.32 0.80 7.93
CA ALA A 152 3.72 1.26 6.69
C ALA A 152 2.21 1.05 6.74
N TYR A 153 1.45 2.12 6.62
CA TYR A 153 0.00 2.08 6.49
C TYR A 153 -0.37 2.40 5.06
N GLU A 154 -1.16 1.53 4.44
CA GLU A 154 -1.62 1.70 3.06
C GLU A 154 -3.14 1.87 3.02
N ILE A 155 -3.62 2.62 2.02
CA ILE A 155 -5.03 2.74 1.69
C ILE A 155 -5.18 2.98 0.20
N TYR A 156 -6.21 2.38 -0.40
CA TYR A 156 -6.62 2.65 -1.76
C TYR A 156 -7.77 3.64 -1.75
N ILE A 157 -7.63 4.73 -2.48
CA ILE A 157 -8.60 5.81 -2.57
C ILE A 157 -8.87 6.21 -4.02
N ARG A 158 -10.01 6.84 -4.23
CA ARG A 158 -10.34 7.54 -5.47
C ARG A 158 -10.28 9.04 -5.23
N ALA A 159 -9.42 9.74 -5.96
CA ALA A 159 -9.28 11.19 -5.84
C ALA A 159 -10.61 11.90 -6.16
N GLN A 160 -11.09 12.71 -5.23
CA GLN A 160 -12.33 13.47 -5.40
C GLN A 160 -12.11 14.81 -6.11
N ARG A 161 -10.84 15.24 -6.26
CA ARG A 161 -10.37 16.46 -6.92
C ARG A 161 -8.95 16.28 -7.48
N SER A 162 -8.31 17.38 -7.89
CA SER A 162 -6.92 17.39 -8.40
C SER A 162 -5.84 17.40 -7.30
N THR A 163 -6.23 17.19 -6.06
CA THR A 163 -5.32 17.03 -4.91
C THR A 163 -5.83 15.93 -4.01
N ILE A 164 -4.92 15.32 -3.24
CA ILE A 164 -5.21 14.35 -2.19
C ILE A 164 -4.67 14.93 -0.88
N ASP A 165 -5.53 15.05 0.13
CA ASP A 165 -5.11 15.51 1.45
C ASP A 165 -4.77 14.31 2.32
N VAL A 166 -3.54 14.27 2.84
CA VAL A 166 -3.14 13.29 3.86
C VAL A 166 -2.82 14.02 5.14
N CYS A 167 -3.57 13.75 6.19
CA CYS A 167 -3.47 14.49 7.43
C CYS A 167 -3.11 13.58 8.61
N VAL A 168 -2.41 14.17 9.56
CA VAL A 168 -2.20 13.62 10.91
C VAL A 168 -2.93 14.46 11.94
N ALA A 169 -3.53 13.81 12.93
CA ALA A 169 -4.32 14.48 13.96
C ALA A 169 -4.15 13.80 15.32
N ARG A 170 -4.30 14.55 16.41
CA ARG A 170 -4.37 13.93 17.74
C ARG A 170 -5.56 12.99 17.82
N SER A 171 -5.43 11.83 18.47
CA SER A 171 -6.55 10.90 18.67
C SER A 171 -7.62 11.45 19.65
N THR A 172 -7.22 12.35 20.54
CA THR A 172 -8.08 13.11 21.43
C THR A 172 -7.52 14.54 21.58
N PRO A 173 -8.30 15.54 22.00
CA PRO A 173 -7.83 16.93 22.12
C PRO A 173 -6.54 17.11 22.94
N ASN A 174 -6.36 16.29 23.96
CA ASN A 174 -5.16 16.26 24.80
C ASN A 174 -4.28 15.03 24.53
N GLY A 175 -4.43 14.37 23.39
CA GLY A 175 -3.66 13.20 23.00
C GLY A 175 -2.23 13.51 22.59
N ASP A 176 -1.53 12.49 22.17
CA ASP A 176 -0.15 12.57 21.71
C ASP A 176 -0.02 13.48 20.49
N ALA A 177 1.12 14.16 20.39
CA ALA A 177 1.49 14.88 19.19
C ALA A 177 1.68 13.89 18.05
N PRO A 178 0.97 14.02 16.92
CA PRO A 178 1.15 13.13 15.78
C PRO A 178 2.47 13.40 15.07
N PHE A 179 2.99 12.38 14.40
CA PHE A 179 4.23 12.50 13.61
C PHE A 179 4.20 11.56 12.40
N ILE A 180 5.04 11.84 11.41
CA ILE A 180 5.13 11.06 10.18
C ILE A 180 6.54 11.14 9.60
N SER A 181 7.05 10.04 9.03
CA SER A 181 8.38 9.95 8.42
C SER A 181 8.34 10.04 6.90
N GLY A 182 7.32 9.51 6.25
CA GLY A 182 7.21 9.56 4.81
C GLY A 182 5.79 9.43 4.31
N LEU A 183 5.53 9.96 3.13
CA LEU A 183 4.28 9.82 2.38
C LEU A 183 4.57 9.39 0.96
N GLU A 184 3.79 8.44 0.49
CA GLU A 184 3.92 7.93 -0.86
C GLU A 184 2.57 7.89 -1.55
N LEU A 185 2.52 8.30 -2.82
CA LEU A 185 1.35 8.27 -3.67
C LEU A 185 1.69 7.45 -4.92
N ARG A 186 0.90 6.42 -5.21
CA ARG A 186 1.09 5.49 -6.31
C ARG A 186 -0.18 5.38 -7.14
N PRO A 187 -0.18 5.79 -8.41
CA PRO A 187 -1.33 5.60 -9.30
C PRO A 187 -1.69 4.12 -9.45
N LEU A 188 -2.97 3.81 -9.39
CA LEU A 188 -3.50 2.48 -9.66
C LEU A 188 -4.20 2.46 -11.02
N PRO A 189 -4.04 1.39 -11.81
CA PRO A 189 -4.78 1.22 -13.06
C PRO A 189 -6.29 1.23 -12.84
N SER A 190 -7.02 1.86 -13.75
CA SER A 190 -8.49 1.84 -13.73
C SER A 190 -9.08 0.46 -14.03
N THR A 191 -8.27 -0.46 -14.55
CA THR A 191 -8.60 -1.86 -14.82
C THR A 191 -8.59 -2.74 -13.59
N PHE A 192 -7.95 -2.32 -12.51
CA PHE A 192 -7.95 -3.06 -11.25
C PHE A 192 -9.38 -3.22 -10.72
N VAL A 193 -9.70 -4.40 -10.18
CA VAL A 193 -11.01 -4.67 -9.58
C VAL A 193 -11.28 -3.73 -8.41
N THR A 194 -10.27 -3.46 -7.57
CA THR A 194 -10.38 -2.48 -6.49
C THR A 194 -10.71 -1.07 -7.03
N SER A 195 -10.08 -0.63 -8.13
CA SER A 195 -10.39 0.65 -8.79
C SER A 195 -11.80 0.68 -9.34
N ILE A 196 -12.25 -0.41 -9.97
CA ILE A 196 -13.63 -0.54 -10.49
C ILE A 196 -14.63 -0.47 -9.33
N LEU A 197 -14.39 -1.22 -8.26
CA LEU A 197 -15.27 -1.22 -7.09
C LEU A 197 -15.32 0.15 -6.40
N MET A 198 -14.19 0.85 -6.25
CA MET A 198 -14.17 2.22 -5.72
C MET A 198 -15.01 3.19 -6.57
N ASN A 199 -14.98 3.04 -7.90
CA ASN A 199 -15.77 3.86 -8.80
C ASN A 199 -17.28 3.58 -8.70
N MET A 200 -17.65 2.31 -8.49
CA MET A 200 -19.05 1.88 -8.43
C MET A 200 -19.71 2.12 -7.06
N THR A 201 -18.96 2.07 -5.98
CA THR A 201 -19.51 1.96 -4.63
C THR A 201 -19.17 3.13 -3.72
N ASN A 202 -18.25 4.03 -4.11
CA ASN A 202 -17.68 5.08 -3.26
C ASN A 202 -17.08 4.53 -1.96
N PHE A 203 -16.43 3.38 -2.03
CA PHE A 203 -15.67 2.81 -0.92
C PHE A 203 -14.18 3.10 -1.09
N ILE A 204 -13.48 3.14 0.04
CA ILE A 204 -12.02 3.08 0.14
C ILE A 204 -11.63 1.71 0.70
N PHE A 205 -10.41 1.26 0.37
CA PHE A 205 -9.93 -0.07 0.70
C PHE A 205 -8.63 0.04 1.51
N SER A 206 -8.66 -0.44 2.76
CA SER A 206 -7.47 -0.50 3.62
C SER A 206 -6.93 -1.92 3.62
N PRO A 207 -5.72 -2.18 3.09
CA PRO A 207 -5.10 -3.49 3.18
C PRO A 207 -4.95 -3.90 4.64
N VAL A 208 -5.50 -5.05 4.99
CA VAL A 208 -5.26 -5.72 6.28
C VAL A 208 -4.05 -6.61 6.16
N LEU A 209 -3.92 -7.26 5.01
CA LEU A 209 -2.83 -8.15 4.68
C LEU A 209 -2.61 -8.18 3.17
N ARG A 210 -1.34 -8.22 2.77
CA ARG A 210 -0.90 -8.59 1.42
C ARG A 210 0.26 -9.55 1.58
N SER A 211 0.03 -10.81 1.20
CA SER A 211 0.94 -11.92 1.49
C SER A 211 1.46 -12.57 0.23
N ASN A 212 2.76 -12.83 0.23
CA ASN A 212 3.44 -13.75 -0.66
C ASN A 212 3.64 -15.07 0.09
N PHE A 213 2.99 -16.13 -0.35
CA PHE A 213 3.05 -17.44 0.30
C PHE A 213 4.11 -18.35 -0.33
N GLY A 214 4.44 -19.44 0.38
CA GLY A 214 5.40 -20.42 -0.11
C GLY A 214 6.85 -19.94 -0.13
N VAL A 215 7.19 -18.99 0.74
CA VAL A 215 8.56 -18.49 0.88
C VAL A 215 9.32 -19.34 1.88
N LEU A 216 10.55 -19.76 1.54
CA LEU A 216 11.42 -20.46 2.48
C LEU A 216 11.95 -19.48 3.54
N PRO A 217 12.09 -19.90 4.82
CA PRO A 217 12.53 -19.02 5.90
C PRO A 217 13.88 -18.33 5.69
N SER A 218 14.73 -18.90 4.83
CA SER A 218 16.06 -18.38 4.50
C SER A 218 16.09 -17.50 3.24
N ALA A 219 14.95 -17.31 2.58
CA ALA A 219 14.90 -16.70 1.25
C ALA A 219 14.55 -15.21 1.29
N GLY A 220 15.54 -14.36 1.11
CA GLY A 220 15.37 -13.01 0.61
C GLY A 220 14.82 -11.98 1.62
N PRO A 221 14.41 -10.81 1.11
CA PRO A 221 13.90 -9.70 1.90
C PRO A 221 12.57 -10.05 2.59
N THR A 222 12.23 -9.31 3.64
CA THR A 222 10.99 -9.53 4.42
C THR A 222 9.73 -9.24 3.59
N PHE A 223 9.85 -8.46 2.53
CA PHE A 223 8.76 -8.08 1.64
C PHE A 223 9.25 -7.83 0.20
N ILE A 224 8.32 -7.93 -0.76
CA ILE A 224 8.50 -7.52 -2.15
C ILE A 224 7.82 -6.16 -2.32
N ARG A 225 8.49 -5.23 -3.03
CA ARG A 225 7.96 -3.93 -3.44
C ARG A 225 8.58 -3.50 -4.79
N TYR A 226 8.45 -2.24 -5.17
CA TYR A 226 9.15 -1.68 -6.34
C TYR A 226 10.68 -1.93 -6.26
N PRO A 227 11.35 -2.27 -7.35
CA PRO A 227 10.83 -2.37 -8.73
C PRO A 227 10.17 -3.70 -9.10
N ASN A 228 10.12 -4.66 -8.19
CA ASN A 228 9.57 -6.00 -8.45
C ASN A 228 8.03 -5.98 -8.52
N ASP A 229 7.38 -5.12 -7.73
CA ASP A 229 5.99 -4.72 -7.94
C ASP A 229 5.97 -3.34 -8.57
N GLN A 230 5.50 -3.24 -9.82
CA GLN A 230 5.48 -1.98 -10.57
C GLN A 230 4.57 -0.90 -9.95
N PHE A 231 3.64 -1.28 -9.06
CA PHE A 231 2.75 -0.37 -8.34
C PHE A 231 3.23 -0.08 -6.93
N ASP A 232 4.41 -0.59 -6.58
CA ASP A 232 5.06 -0.39 -5.28
C ASP A 232 4.21 -0.84 -4.08
N ARG A 233 3.39 -1.89 -4.24
CA ARG A 233 2.66 -2.52 -3.14
C ARG A 233 3.63 -3.31 -2.26
N LEU A 234 3.37 -3.35 -0.96
CA LEU A 234 4.19 -4.11 -0.01
C LEU A 234 3.63 -5.53 0.16
N TRP A 235 4.33 -6.53 -0.39
CA TRP A 235 3.98 -7.94 -0.25
C TRP A 235 4.83 -8.57 0.84
N LEU A 236 4.21 -8.93 1.95
CA LEU A 236 4.91 -9.58 3.07
C LEU A 236 5.17 -11.04 2.76
N ASN A 237 6.41 -11.47 2.94
CA ASN A 237 6.77 -12.87 2.79
C ASN A 237 6.27 -13.68 3.97
N VAL A 238 5.42 -14.67 3.70
CA VAL A 238 4.92 -15.63 4.68
C VAL A 238 5.68 -16.94 4.51
N ALA A 239 6.60 -17.20 5.44
CA ALA A 239 7.42 -18.39 5.42
C ALA A 239 6.60 -19.65 5.71
N ALA A 240 6.92 -20.75 5.01
CA ALA A 240 6.34 -22.05 5.23
C ALA A 240 7.43 -23.13 5.32
N GLU A 241 7.09 -24.30 5.86
CA GLU A 241 8.00 -25.45 5.88
C GLU A 241 8.33 -25.89 4.44
N ALA A 242 9.59 -26.28 4.20
CA ALA A 242 10.07 -26.63 2.85
C ALA A 242 9.23 -27.69 2.13
N ARG A 243 8.64 -28.65 2.86
CA ARG A 243 7.76 -29.68 2.32
C ARG A 243 6.45 -29.10 1.73
N ASN A 244 6.02 -27.95 2.25
CA ASN A 244 4.78 -27.27 1.88
C ASN A 244 5.07 -26.09 0.94
N VAL A 245 6.20 -26.08 0.26
CA VAL A 245 6.60 -24.99 -0.62
C VAL A 245 6.88 -25.55 -2.02
N ARG A 246 6.38 -24.84 -3.02
CA ARG A 246 6.79 -25.00 -4.41
C ARG A 246 7.34 -23.68 -4.92
N VAL A 247 8.47 -23.72 -5.60
CA VAL A 247 9.08 -22.55 -6.24
C VAL A 247 9.49 -22.88 -7.68
N THR A 248 9.55 -21.86 -8.52
CA THR A 248 10.05 -21.95 -9.89
C THR A 248 10.86 -20.72 -10.24
N GLU A 249 11.83 -20.88 -11.14
CA GLU A 249 12.56 -19.77 -11.78
C GLU A 249 11.97 -19.42 -13.16
N SER A 250 10.97 -20.19 -13.60
CA SER A 250 10.30 -19.93 -14.86
C SER A 250 9.57 -18.58 -14.85
N SER A 251 9.55 -17.92 -15.99
CA SER A 251 8.72 -16.74 -16.19
C SER A 251 7.24 -17.09 -16.03
N ILE A 252 6.51 -16.26 -15.32
CA ILE A 252 5.05 -16.40 -15.17
C ILE A 252 4.39 -15.32 -16.02
N ASN A 253 3.41 -15.73 -16.82
CA ASN A 253 2.54 -14.78 -17.50
C ASN A 253 1.56 -14.18 -16.48
N VAL A 254 1.64 -12.87 -16.27
CA VAL A 254 0.77 -12.10 -15.36
C VAL A 254 -0.15 -11.15 -16.11
N ASP A 255 -0.40 -11.39 -17.40
CA ASP A 255 -1.24 -10.54 -18.24
C ASP A 255 -2.66 -10.40 -17.70
N ASP A 256 -3.26 -9.24 -17.93
CA ASP A 256 -4.51 -8.76 -17.34
C ASP A 256 -5.75 -9.64 -17.61
N PHE A 257 -5.69 -10.59 -18.55
CA PHE A 257 -6.87 -11.37 -18.94
C PHE A 257 -7.42 -12.28 -17.83
N TYR A 258 -6.52 -12.81 -16.99
CA TYR A 258 -6.88 -13.71 -15.88
C TYR A 258 -6.48 -13.19 -14.52
N THR A 259 -5.89 -11.97 -14.47
CA THR A 259 -5.49 -11.30 -13.23
C THR A 259 -6.21 -9.98 -13.09
N ASN A 260 -6.73 -9.69 -11.90
CA ASN A 260 -7.52 -8.49 -11.65
C ASN A 260 -6.67 -7.32 -11.12
N GLU A 261 -5.50 -7.62 -10.54
CA GLU A 261 -4.66 -6.65 -9.82
C GLU A 261 -3.18 -6.73 -10.24
N ASN A 262 -2.87 -7.41 -11.33
CA ASN A 262 -1.53 -7.49 -11.91
C ASN A 262 -0.44 -7.83 -10.87
N PRO A 263 -0.42 -9.06 -10.31
CA PRO A 263 0.50 -9.42 -9.23
C PRO A 263 1.95 -9.43 -9.69
N PRO A 264 2.94 -9.18 -8.81
CA PRO A 264 4.35 -9.31 -9.15
C PRO A 264 4.69 -10.75 -9.57
N VAL A 265 5.52 -10.89 -10.59
CA VAL A 265 6.00 -12.21 -11.06
C VAL A 265 6.62 -13.01 -9.91
N GLN A 266 7.37 -12.37 -9.03
CA GLN A 266 8.02 -13.03 -7.89
C GLN A 266 7.01 -13.64 -6.90
N VAL A 267 5.85 -13.03 -6.70
CA VAL A 267 4.77 -13.61 -5.88
C VAL A 267 4.23 -14.86 -6.55
N MET A 268 4.09 -14.84 -7.87
CA MET A 268 3.55 -15.96 -8.64
C MET A 268 4.55 -17.12 -8.84
N GLN A 269 5.84 -16.91 -8.54
CA GLN A 269 6.90 -17.92 -8.64
C GLN A 269 7.03 -18.80 -7.41
N SER A 270 6.23 -18.56 -6.37
CA SER A 270 6.19 -19.40 -5.17
C SER A 270 4.75 -19.76 -4.80
N ALA A 271 4.57 -20.88 -4.14
CA ALA A 271 3.26 -21.29 -3.62
C ALA A 271 3.37 -22.09 -2.33
N LEU A 272 2.44 -21.84 -1.41
CA LEU A 272 2.13 -22.71 -0.30
C LEU A 272 1.35 -23.91 -0.81
N ILE A 273 1.75 -25.11 -0.42
CA ILE A 273 1.08 -26.38 -0.74
C ILE A 273 0.39 -26.90 0.51
N GLY A 274 -0.87 -27.31 0.36
CA GLY A 274 -1.67 -27.89 1.44
C GLY A 274 -1.28 -29.33 1.80
N ASP A 275 -1.91 -29.87 2.83
CA ASP A 275 -1.75 -31.28 3.28
C ASP A 275 -3.11 -31.89 3.66
N PRO A 276 -4.00 -32.26 2.71
CA PRO A 276 -4.08 -31.79 1.34
C PRO A 276 -4.68 -30.38 1.21
N ASP A 277 -5.35 -29.89 2.23
CA ASP A 277 -6.10 -28.63 2.30
C ASP A 277 -5.23 -27.49 2.83
N ILE A 278 -5.64 -26.23 2.56
CA ILE A 278 -5.06 -25.04 3.18
C ILE A 278 -6.12 -24.38 4.05
N VAL A 279 -5.72 -23.97 5.25
CA VAL A 279 -6.56 -23.17 6.16
C VAL A 279 -5.82 -21.86 6.48
N LEU A 280 -6.48 -20.73 6.20
CA LEU A 280 -5.98 -19.39 6.49
C LEU A 280 -6.92 -18.68 7.46
N PRO A 281 -6.60 -18.66 8.76
CA PRO A 281 -7.38 -17.94 9.75
C PRO A 281 -6.93 -16.47 9.84
N TYR A 282 -7.89 -15.57 9.93
CA TYR A 282 -7.70 -14.14 10.24
C TYR A 282 -8.51 -13.78 11.47
N HIS A 283 -7.93 -13.05 12.41
CA HIS A 283 -8.51 -12.71 13.71
C HIS A 283 -8.46 -11.20 13.97
N GLY A 284 -9.31 -10.74 14.88
CA GLY A 284 -9.32 -9.34 15.32
C GLY A 284 -9.80 -8.35 14.26
N LEU A 285 -10.58 -8.84 13.31
CA LEU A 285 -11.21 -8.02 12.27
C LEU A 285 -12.41 -7.27 12.85
N ASP A 286 -12.79 -6.15 12.25
CA ASP A 286 -14.00 -5.41 12.61
C ASP A 286 -15.24 -6.22 12.19
N PRO A 287 -16.06 -6.71 13.14
CA PRO A 287 -17.19 -7.57 12.81
C PRO A 287 -18.30 -6.86 12.03
N ASN A 288 -18.29 -5.52 12.00
CA ASN A 288 -19.28 -4.71 11.28
C ASN A 288 -18.82 -4.32 9.87
N ALA A 289 -17.57 -4.62 9.51
CA ALA A 289 -17.03 -4.29 8.20
C ALA A 289 -17.23 -5.42 7.19
N LYS A 290 -17.20 -5.08 5.91
CA LYS A 290 -17.01 -6.03 4.81
C LYS A 290 -15.55 -6.05 4.40
N TYR A 291 -15.13 -7.20 3.90
CA TYR A 291 -13.76 -7.41 3.44
C TYR A 291 -13.78 -7.89 1.99
N PHE A 292 -13.03 -7.20 1.14
CA PHE A 292 -12.67 -7.69 -0.18
C PHE A 292 -11.41 -8.54 -0.04
N VAL A 293 -11.44 -9.75 -0.58
CA VAL A 293 -10.29 -10.65 -0.61
C VAL A 293 -9.99 -11.05 -2.04
N GLU A 294 -8.72 -11.11 -2.39
CA GLU A 294 -8.24 -11.65 -3.65
C GLU A 294 -7.17 -12.69 -3.38
N PHE A 295 -7.29 -13.84 -4.06
CA PHE A 295 -6.33 -14.93 -4.03
C PHE A 295 -5.65 -15.08 -5.37
N TYR A 296 -4.35 -15.34 -5.32
CA TYR A 296 -3.44 -15.41 -6.47
C TYR A 296 -2.90 -16.82 -6.63
N PHE A 297 -2.97 -17.33 -7.86
CA PHE A 297 -2.58 -18.69 -8.23
C PHE A 297 -1.78 -18.66 -9.52
N ALA A 298 -0.78 -19.55 -9.64
CA ALA A 298 -0.17 -19.93 -10.90
C ALA A 298 0.22 -21.40 -10.82
N GLU A 299 -0.20 -22.26 -11.76
CA GLU A 299 0.24 -23.64 -11.73
C GLU A 299 1.72 -23.73 -12.13
N ILE A 300 2.57 -23.91 -11.12
CA ILE A 300 4.03 -23.94 -11.23
C ILE A 300 4.61 -25.35 -10.99
N ASP A 301 3.77 -26.33 -10.69
CA ASP A 301 4.20 -27.71 -10.52
C ASP A 301 4.19 -28.45 -11.86
N PRO A 302 5.36 -28.83 -12.43
CA PRO A 302 5.40 -29.51 -13.72
C PRO A 302 4.73 -30.90 -13.71
N ALA A 303 4.44 -31.47 -12.54
CA ALA A 303 3.70 -32.73 -12.43
C ALA A 303 2.20 -32.53 -12.73
N VAL A 304 1.66 -31.31 -12.58
CA VAL A 304 0.30 -30.95 -12.97
C VAL A 304 0.31 -30.49 -14.42
N ASN A 305 -0.08 -31.39 -15.33
CA ASN A 305 0.03 -31.16 -16.76
C ASN A 305 -1.29 -31.40 -17.52
N ALA A 306 -2.40 -31.52 -16.79
CA ALA A 306 -3.75 -31.65 -17.36
C ALA A 306 -4.78 -31.02 -16.41
N SER A 307 -5.89 -30.55 -17.00
CA SER A 307 -7.05 -30.05 -16.31
C SER A 307 -7.57 -31.01 -15.23
N ARG A 308 -8.02 -30.50 -14.11
CA ARG A 308 -8.60 -31.23 -12.97
C ARG A 308 -7.65 -32.14 -12.20
N GLN A 309 -6.36 -32.19 -12.55
CA GLN A 309 -5.39 -32.91 -11.72
C GLN A 309 -5.19 -32.24 -10.36
N ARG A 310 -5.27 -30.89 -10.31
CA ARG A 310 -5.38 -30.10 -9.08
C ARG A 310 -6.66 -29.30 -9.15
N SER A 311 -7.59 -29.61 -8.25
CA SER A 311 -8.84 -28.86 -8.14
C SER A 311 -9.32 -28.78 -6.71
N PHE A 312 -9.81 -27.61 -6.31
CA PHE A 312 -10.24 -27.34 -4.93
C PHE A 312 -11.36 -26.30 -4.89
N ASN A 313 -12.07 -26.28 -3.78
CA ASN A 313 -13.09 -25.28 -3.47
C ASN A 313 -12.56 -24.31 -2.40
N ILE A 314 -13.05 -23.08 -2.42
CA ILE A 314 -12.74 -22.05 -1.43
C ILE A 314 -13.97 -21.80 -0.59
N TYR A 315 -13.82 -21.95 0.73
CA TYR A 315 -14.85 -21.65 1.70
C TYR A 315 -14.41 -20.47 2.58
N ALA A 316 -15.34 -19.59 2.93
CA ALA A 316 -15.14 -18.55 3.93
C ALA A 316 -16.12 -18.80 5.10
N ASN A 317 -15.60 -19.04 6.29
CA ASN A 317 -16.40 -19.40 7.49
C ASN A 317 -17.37 -20.57 7.27
N GLY A 318 -17.01 -21.50 6.37
CA GLY A 318 -17.82 -22.65 6.00
C GLY A 318 -18.72 -22.46 4.77
N ASP A 319 -18.88 -21.23 4.27
CA ASP A 319 -19.71 -20.94 3.10
C ASP A 319 -18.88 -21.02 1.82
N LEU A 320 -19.38 -21.78 0.84
CA LEU A 320 -18.71 -21.93 -0.48
C LEU A 320 -18.70 -20.59 -1.24
N GLN A 321 -17.52 -20.18 -1.69
CA GLN A 321 -17.32 -18.91 -2.41
C GLN A 321 -17.32 -19.08 -3.93
N ASN A 322 -16.74 -20.17 -4.46
CA ASN A 322 -16.61 -20.45 -5.89
C ASN A 322 -17.78 -21.30 -6.43
N SER A 323 -19.03 -20.81 -6.32
CA SER A 323 -20.25 -21.53 -6.73
C SER A 323 -20.30 -21.90 -8.21
N ASN A 324 -19.50 -21.30 -9.07
CA ASN A 324 -19.42 -21.58 -10.52
C ASN A 324 -18.60 -22.83 -10.85
N GLY A 325 -18.05 -23.52 -9.87
CA GLY A 325 -17.25 -24.74 -10.02
C GLY A 325 -15.95 -24.67 -9.24
N ALA A 326 -15.30 -25.82 -9.07
CA ALA A 326 -14.01 -25.89 -8.38
C ALA A 326 -12.92 -25.12 -9.15
N ILE A 327 -11.99 -24.54 -8.42
CA ILE A 327 -10.81 -23.88 -8.97
C ILE A 327 -9.92 -24.94 -9.61
N ASP A 328 -9.62 -24.76 -10.89
CA ASP A 328 -8.72 -25.57 -11.72
C ASP A 328 -7.86 -24.60 -12.52
N VAL A 329 -6.72 -24.18 -11.94
CA VAL A 329 -5.87 -23.15 -12.53
C VAL A 329 -5.28 -23.64 -13.86
N PHE A 330 -4.74 -24.88 -13.89
CA PHE A 330 -4.21 -25.43 -15.15
C PHE A 330 -5.27 -25.50 -16.25
N GLY A 331 -6.49 -25.91 -15.92
CA GLY A 331 -7.60 -25.96 -16.88
C GLY A 331 -8.04 -24.58 -17.37
N THR A 332 -7.80 -23.53 -16.58
CA THR A 332 -8.20 -22.16 -16.91
C THR A 332 -7.13 -21.41 -17.68
N THR A 333 -5.86 -21.44 -17.21
CA THR A 333 -4.76 -20.61 -17.76
C THR A 333 -3.60 -21.43 -18.32
N GLY A 334 -3.55 -22.73 -18.05
CA GLY A 334 -2.37 -23.57 -18.32
C GLY A 334 -1.30 -23.43 -17.24
N ALA A 335 -0.11 -23.98 -17.53
CA ALA A 335 1.05 -23.83 -16.65
C ALA A 335 1.70 -22.44 -16.79
N TYR A 336 2.31 -21.97 -15.71
CA TYR A 336 3.09 -20.73 -15.65
C TYR A 336 2.32 -19.47 -16.09
N ALA A 337 1.01 -19.45 -15.85
CA ALA A 337 0.17 -18.27 -16.05
C ALA A 337 -0.63 -17.97 -14.78
N ALA A 338 -0.68 -16.70 -14.43
CA ALA A 338 -1.38 -16.23 -13.24
C ALA A 338 -2.90 -16.30 -13.42
N PHE A 339 -3.58 -16.61 -12.33
CA PHE A 339 -5.03 -16.59 -12.19
C PHE A 339 -5.41 -15.99 -10.87
N THR A 340 -6.43 -15.17 -10.83
CA THR A 340 -6.93 -14.58 -9.59
C THR A 340 -8.41 -14.87 -9.36
N GLN A 341 -8.79 -14.94 -8.10
CA GLN A 341 -10.17 -15.11 -7.69
C GLN A 341 -10.47 -14.19 -6.51
N TYR A 342 -11.52 -13.41 -6.61
CA TYR A 342 -11.90 -12.48 -5.55
C TYR A 342 -13.32 -12.71 -5.02
N PHE A 343 -13.52 -12.28 -3.77
CA PHE A 343 -14.80 -12.37 -3.06
C PHE A 343 -14.99 -11.18 -2.13
N VAL A 344 -16.25 -10.93 -1.75
CA VAL A 344 -16.58 -10.01 -0.65
C VAL A 344 -17.21 -10.81 0.48
N VAL A 345 -16.55 -10.79 1.62
CA VAL A 345 -16.93 -11.61 2.78
C VAL A 345 -17.14 -10.76 4.03
N GLY A 346 -17.86 -11.28 5.01
CA GLY A 346 -17.98 -10.69 6.34
C GLY A 346 -17.31 -11.59 7.39
N PRO A 347 -16.72 -11.02 8.44
CA PRO A 347 -16.24 -11.80 9.56
C PRO A 347 -17.39 -12.34 10.40
N THR A 348 -17.08 -13.32 11.26
CA THR A 348 -17.99 -13.75 12.33
C THR A 348 -18.22 -12.62 13.34
N ALA A 349 -19.19 -12.79 14.24
CA ALA A 349 -19.43 -11.83 15.32
C ALA A 349 -18.23 -11.64 16.27
N LYS A 350 -17.25 -12.56 16.24
CA LYS A 350 -15.99 -12.46 16.99
C LYS A 350 -14.88 -11.73 16.23
N GLY A 351 -15.12 -11.33 14.99
CA GLY A 351 -14.10 -10.69 14.14
C GLY A 351 -13.15 -11.69 13.49
N ASP A 352 -13.60 -12.91 13.20
CA ASP A 352 -12.77 -13.93 12.57
C ASP A 352 -13.25 -14.20 11.14
N ILE A 353 -12.31 -14.44 10.22
CA ILE A 353 -12.54 -15.05 8.92
C ILE A 353 -11.58 -16.23 8.79
N SER A 354 -12.12 -17.41 8.44
CA SER A 354 -11.31 -18.58 8.07
C SER A 354 -11.57 -18.95 6.63
N PHE A 355 -10.54 -18.90 5.80
CA PHE A 355 -10.60 -19.43 4.43
C PHE A 355 -10.06 -20.85 4.40
N ASN A 356 -10.85 -21.76 3.81
CA ASN A 356 -10.45 -23.14 3.63
C ASN A 356 -10.43 -23.46 2.14
N PHE A 357 -9.28 -23.92 1.66
CA PHE A 357 -9.07 -24.39 0.29
C PHE A 357 -9.12 -25.91 0.35
N THR A 358 -10.26 -26.47 0.05
CA THR A 358 -10.52 -27.91 0.21
C THR A 358 -10.48 -28.62 -1.12
N VAL A 359 -9.61 -29.61 -1.27
CA VAL A 359 -9.47 -30.38 -2.51
C VAL A 359 -10.77 -31.11 -2.86
N THR A 360 -11.03 -31.24 -4.15
CA THR A 360 -12.16 -32.05 -4.63
C THR A 360 -11.81 -33.55 -4.57
N ASN A 361 -12.84 -34.40 -4.54
CA ASN A 361 -12.66 -35.86 -4.51
C ASN A 361 -11.91 -36.41 -5.76
N THR A 362 -11.80 -35.62 -6.82
CA THR A 362 -11.12 -36.01 -8.06
C THR A 362 -9.73 -35.40 -8.21
N SER A 363 -9.34 -34.54 -7.27
CA SER A 363 -8.01 -33.92 -7.28
C SER A 363 -6.93 -34.94 -6.98
N LEU A 364 -5.86 -34.94 -7.77
CA LEU A 364 -4.70 -35.79 -7.57
C LEU A 364 -3.61 -35.11 -6.75
N TYR A 365 -3.66 -33.77 -6.67
CA TYR A 365 -2.67 -32.94 -6.00
C TYR A 365 -3.33 -32.05 -4.93
N PRO A 366 -2.59 -31.70 -3.88
CA PRO A 366 -3.06 -30.82 -2.82
C PRO A 366 -3.48 -29.45 -3.33
N ALA A 367 -4.29 -28.71 -2.55
CA ALA A 367 -4.56 -27.30 -2.78
C ALA A 367 -3.25 -26.48 -2.69
N TYR A 368 -3.21 -25.33 -3.37
CA TYR A 368 -2.05 -24.46 -3.33
C TYR A 368 -2.47 -22.98 -3.42
N LEU A 369 -1.57 -22.06 -3.00
CA LEU A 369 -1.81 -20.63 -2.97
C LEU A 369 -0.51 -19.87 -3.12
N ALA A 370 -0.42 -18.96 -4.08
CA ALA A 370 0.76 -18.12 -4.31
C ALA A 370 0.72 -16.82 -3.48
N GLY A 371 -0.40 -16.11 -3.49
CA GLY A 371 -0.56 -14.86 -2.77
C GLY A 371 -2.01 -14.58 -2.35
N ALA A 372 -2.16 -13.63 -1.44
CA ALA A 372 -3.48 -13.10 -1.07
C ALA A 372 -3.42 -11.63 -0.67
N GLU A 373 -4.47 -10.90 -1.00
CA GLU A 373 -4.76 -9.57 -0.45
C GLU A 373 -6.10 -9.60 0.28
N LEU A 374 -6.14 -9.02 1.47
CA LEU A 374 -7.35 -8.83 2.25
C LEU A 374 -7.51 -7.35 2.57
N PHE A 375 -8.58 -6.74 2.12
CA PHE A 375 -8.87 -5.32 2.33
C PHE A 375 -10.12 -5.16 3.20
N LYS A 376 -10.03 -4.32 4.23
CA LYS A 376 -11.22 -3.76 4.87
C LYS A 376 -11.82 -2.72 3.93
N THR A 377 -13.14 -2.84 3.66
CA THR A 377 -13.88 -1.84 2.89
C THR A 377 -14.57 -0.88 3.84
N GLN A 378 -14.54 0.41 3.54
CA GLN A 378 -15.29 1.43 4.28
C GLN A 378 -15.85 2.48 3.31
N PRO A 379 -17.06 3.04 3.56
CA PRO A 379 -17.59 4.13 2.76
C PRO A 379 -16.66 5.32 2.78
N SER A 380 -16.48 5.97 1.63
CA SER A 380 -15.78 7.26 1.53
C SER A 380 -16.76 8.40 1.69
N ASN A 381 -16.43 9.37 2.53
CA ASN A 381 -17.20 10.58 2.71
C ASN A 381 -17.04 11.53 1.52
N PRO A 382 -18.10 12.20 1.06
CA PRO A 382 -17.94 13.28 0.12
C PRO A 382 -17.23 14.47 0.79
N ILE A 383 -16.19 14.98 0.15
CA ILE A 383 -15.44 16.17 0.64
C ILE A 383 -16.33 17.42 0.68
N THR A 384 -15.90 18.40 1.46
CA THR A 384 -16.57 19.72 1.53
C THR A 384 -16.71 20.31 0.12
N LYS A 385 -17.91 20.84 -0.19
CA LYS A 385 -18.24 21.38 -1.52
C LYS A 385 -17.26 22.47 -1.95
N SER A 386 -16.93 22.50 -3.25
CA SER A 386 -15.94 23.41 -3.83
C SER A 386 -16.23 24.88 -3.53
N ASP A 387 -17.50 25.31 -3.67
CA ASP A 387 -17.88 26.72 -3.44
C ASP A 387 -17.60 27.14 -2.00
N LEU A 388 -17.93 26.27 -1.04
CA LEU A 388 -17.68 26.51 0.36
C LEU A 388 -16.18 26.54 0.67
N ARG A 389 -15.41 25.64 0.08
CA ARG A 389 -13.95 25.63 0.23
C ARG A 389 -13.31 26.91 -0.29
N ASN A 390 -13.75 27.41 -1.45
CA ASN A 390 -13.24 28.65 -2.03
C ASN A 390 -13.49 29.84 -1.09
N VAL A 391 -14.68 29.94 -0.50
CA VAL A 391 -15.00 30.99 0.50
C VAL A 391 -14.09 30.87 1.73
N ILE A 392 -13.85 29.65 2.21
CA ILE A 392 -12.94 29.41 3.36
C ILE A 392 -11.52 29.82 3.01
N GLU A 393 -11.02 29.52 1.80
CA GLU A 393 -9.69 29.95 1.37
C GLU A 393 -9.55 31.48 1.36
N GLU A 394 -10.56 32.22 0.86
CA GLU A 394 -10.57 33.67 0.90
C GLU A 394 -10.53 34.21 2.34
N ILE A 395 -11.32 33.62 3.25
CA ILE A 395 -11.31 33.97 4.67
C ILE A 395 -9.96 33.69 5.30
N LYS A 396 -9.37 32.52 5.03
CA LYS A 396 -8.02 32.16 5.52
C LYS A 396 -6.98 33.18 5.10
N LEU A 397 -6.98 33.57 3.83
CA LEU A 397 -6.05 34.57 3.30
C LEU A 397 -6.24 35.91 4.00
N SER A 398 -7.48 36.36 4.21
CA SER A 398 -7.80 37.63 4.85
C SER A 398 -7.40 37.69 6.34
N LEU A 399 -7.44 36.54 7.02
CA LEU A 399 -7.12 36.42 8.45
C LEU A 399 -5.68 35.94 8.72
N GLY A 400 -4.89 35.67 7.70
CA GLY A 400 -3.53 35.18 7.85
C GLY A 400 -3.45 33.70 8.36
N LEU A 401 -4.49 32.91 8.09
CA LEU A 401 -4.63 31.52 8.56
C LEU A 401 -4.12 30.50 7.52
N SER A 402 -3.08 30.83 6.77
CA SER A 402 -2.54 30.00 5.68
C SER A 402 -2.00 28.64 6.13
N SER A 403 -1.73 28.45 7.43
CA SER A 403 -1.27 27.19 8.01
C SER A 403 -2.34 26.08 8.06
N TYR A 404 -3.62 26.45 7.97
CA TYR A 404 -4.71 25.48 7.91
C TYR A 404 -4.82 24.92 6.49
N THR A 405 -4.61 23.62 6.31
CA THR A 405 -4.64 22.91 5.03
C THR A 405 -5.56 21.70 5.09
N GLY A 406 -5.93 21.16 3.95
CA GLY A 406 -6.82 20.02 3.82
C GLY A 406 -8.31 20.36 3.82
N ASP A 407 -9.17 19.36 4.03
CA ASP A 407 -10.62 19.60 4.08
C ASP A 407 -11.01 20.37 5.33
N PRO A 408 -11.75 21.50 5.23
CA PRO A 408 -12.04 22.36 6.39
C PRO A 408 -12.99 21.73 7.41
N CYS A 409 -13.90 20.85 6.97
CA CYS A 409 -14.96 20.28 7.81
C CYS A 409 -14.77 18.79 8.13
N LEU A 410 -13.98 18.06 7.37
CA LEU A 410 -13.93 16.60 7.45
C LEU A 410 -12.57 16.07 7.93
N PRO A 411 -12.56 14.89 8.62
CA PRO A 411 -13.75 14.25 9.19
C PRO A 411 -14.31 15.06 10.37
N LEU A 412 -15.59 14.85 10.67
CA LEU A 412 -16.22 15.53 11.83
C LEU A 412 -15.44 15.25 13.12
N GLY A 413 -15.26 16.28 13.94
CA GLY A 413 -14.40 16.27 15.12
C GLY A 413 -12.95 16.69 14.83
N PHE A 414 -12.61 16.94 13.55
CA PHE A 414 -11.30 17.44 13.12
C PHE A 414 -11.42 18.64 12.18
N GLU A 415 -12.50 19.39 12.29
CA GLU A 415 -12.71 20.66 11.58
C GLU A 415 -11.59 21.66 11.92
N TYR A 416 -11.42 22.69 11.11
CA TYR A 416 -10.56 23.81 11.51
C TYR A 416 -11.07 24.41 12.82
N ASN A 417 -10.17 24.68 13.76
CA ASN A 417 -10.52 25.08 15.14
C ASN A 417 -11.42 26.31 15.24
N TRP A 418 -11.55 27.09 14.16
CA TRP A 418 -12.39 28.29 14.07
C TRP A 418 -13.66 28.07 13.26
N LEU A 419 -13.94 26.83 12.86
CA LEU A 419 -15.16 26.42 12.15
C LEU A 419 -15.98 25.48 13.01
N ASN A 420 -17.29 25.54 12.81
CA ASN A 420 -18.22 24.52 13.29
C ASN A 420 -18.96 23.96 12.08
N CYS A 421 -18.85 22.67 11.83
CA CYS A 421 -19.42 22.02 10.66
C CYS A 421 -20.49 21.00 11.06
N SER A 422 -21.45 20.81 10.17
CA SER A 422 -22.35 19.66 10.18
C SER A 422 -22.20 18.94 8.85
N ASP A 423 -21.72 17.71 8.88
CA ASP A 423 -21.29 16.97 7.68
C ASP A 423 -20.27 17.78 6.84
N SER A 424 -20.49 17.92 5.55
CA SER A 424 -19.65 18.70 4.64
C SER A 424 -20.06 20.17 4.50
N SER A 425 -20.84 20.70 5.45
CA SER A 425 -21.34 22.09 5.45
C SER A 425 -20.98 22.82 6.74
N ILE A 426 -20.78 24.15 6.64
CA ILE A 426 -20.50 24.99 7.82
C ILE A 426 -21.80 25.37 8.49
N SER A 427 -21.88 25.18 9.81
CA SER A 427 -22.97 25.60 10.66
C SER A 427 -22.69 26.91 11.41
N ALA A 428 -21.40 27.20 11.70
CA ALA A 428 -20.92 28.45 12.32
C ALA A 428 -19.43 28.67 12.04
N MET A 429 -18.99 29.93 12.21
CA MET A 429 -17.59 30.36 12.16
C MET A 429 -17.21 31.15 13.41
#